data_5c0e1f10b538cb5234c7b891046bbe03
#
_entry.id   5c0e1f10b538cb5234c7b891046bbe03
#
_cell.length_a   1.000
_cell.length_b   1.000
_cell.length_c   1.000
_cell.angle_alpha   90.00
_cell.angle_beta   90.00
_cell.angle_gamma   90.00
#
_symmetry.space_group_name_H-M   'P 1'
#
loop_
_entity.id
_entity.type
_entity.pdbx_description
1 polymer ?
#
loop_
_entity_poly.entity_id
_entity_poly.type
_entity_poly.pdbx_seq_one_letter_code
_entity_poly.pdbx_strand_id
1 'polypeptide(L)'
;MIKKVIYTIFVLSIIFLLVFQYSRNINDEINYERFNIVAPGVIRTPDIYFKNLDGYNFKPNYMVINDVRIHYLDEGPKDGEIIYLLHGEPTWSYLFRKMIPVLTDAGYRVIAPDMVGFGKSDKYISTDKYSHQMHVDTMLELIKRLNLNDITAHLHDWGGPVGFRLIAEEPDRFIRIIASNTGMPALGRGIKNDIMSFLVFPIFKFTIWLQGPVTWEEFIGGDGFSNWIRYSKYTDNLDIGGIMQTLGSV
;
A
#
# COMPACT_ATOMS: atom_id res chain seq x y z
N MET A 1 44.90 -17.46 -4.05
CA MET A 1 43.42 -17.61 -4.00
C MET A 1 42.78 -16.42 -3.27
N ILE A 2 43.13 -16.10 -2.05
CA ILE A 2 42.57 -15.00 -1.23
C ILE A 2 42.68 -13.63 -1.92
N LYS A 3 43.83 -13.26 -2.50
CA LYS A 3 44.01 -11.97 -3.21
C LYS A 3 43.05 -11.81 -4.39
N LYS A 4 42.75 -12.89 -5.13
CA LYS A 4 41.77 -12.83 -6.24
C LYS A 4 40.35 -12.62 -5.71
N VAL A 5 39.98 -13.28 -4.61
CA VAL A 5 38.66 -13.11 -3.98
C VAL A 5 38.48 -11.67 -3.48
N ILE A 6 39.50 -11.11 -2.78
CA ILE A 6 39.46 -9.71 -2.31
C ILE A 6 39.32 -8.74 -3.48
N TYR A 7 40.08 -8.96 -4.56
CA TYR A 7 39.99 -8.12 -5.75
C TYR A 7 38.60 -8.19 -6.41
N THR A 8 38.04 -9.38 -6.51
CA THR A 8 36.69 -9.57 -7.07
C THR A 8 35.63 -8.86 -6.23
N ILE A 9 35.69 -9.00 -4.88
CA ILE A 9 34.77 -8.29 -3.97
C ILE A 9 34.91 -6.78 -4.12
N PHE A 10 36.15 -6.26 -4.21
CA PHE A 10 36.41 -4.85 -4.39
C PHE A 10 35.84 -4.31 -5.71
N VAL A 11 36.04 -5.03 -6.83
CA VAL A 11 35.48 -4.66 -8.14
C VAL A 11 33.96 -4.69 -8.13
N LEU A 12 33.35 -5.70 -7.54
CA LEU A 12 31.90 -5.81 -7.40
C LEU A 12 31.32 -4.67 -6.54
N SER A 13 32.05 -4.26 -5.47
CA SER A 13 31.64 -3.12 -4.62
C SER A 13 31.68 -1.80 -5.40
N ILE A 14 32.70 -1.59 -6.24
CA ILE A 14 32.78 -0.40 -7.10
C ILE A 14 31.64 -0.39 -8.14
N ILE A 15 31.40 -1.52 -8.80
CA ILE A 15 30.30 -1.64 -9.76
C ILE A 15 28.97 -1.34 -9.04
N PHE A 16 28.76 -1.89 -7.85
CA PHE A 16 27.58 -1.62 -7.05
C PHE A 16 27.42 -0.14 -6.72
N LEU A 17 28.49 0.54 -6.30
CA LEU A 17 28.46 1.98 -6.02
C LEU A 17 28.17 2.81 -7.26
N LEU A 18 28.75 2.47 -8.39
CA LEU A 18 28.52 3.18 -9.67
C LEU A 18 27.08 3.00 -10.15
N VAL A 19 26.55 1.78 -10.06
CA VAL A 19 25.16 1.50 -10.41
C VAL A 19 24.20 2.19 -9.45
N PHE A 20 24.52 2.20 -8.15
CA PHE A 20 23.72 2.91 -7.13
C PHE A 20 23.72 4.43 -7.36
N GLN A 21 24.88 5.01 -7.74
CA GLN A 21 24.98 6.43 -8.04
C GLN A 21 24.27 6.79 -9.36
N TYR A 22 24.32 5.91 -10.34
CA TYR A 22 23.60 6.06 -11.59
C TYR A 22 22.08 6.02 -11.39
N SER A 23 21.58 5.07 -10.57
CA SER A 23 20.16 4.99 -10.24
C SER A 23 19.67 6.19 -9.42
N ARG A 24 20.50 6.78 -8.55
CA ARG A 24 20.17 8.04 -7.86
C ARG A 24 20.03 9.21 -8.83
N ASN A 25 20.96 9.35 -9.77
CA ASN A 25 20.91 10.45 -10.74
C ASN A 25 19.68 10.37 -11.67
N ILE A 26 19.24 9.17 -12.03
CA ILE A 26 17.99 8.99 -12.79
C ILE A 26 16.77 9.42 -11.95
N ASN A 27 16.76 9.10 -10.66
CA ASN A 27 15.65 9.48 -9.78
C ASN A 27 15.58 11.00 -9.51
N ASP A 28 16.69 11.71 -9.63
CA ASP A 28 16.73 13.19 -9.49
C ASP A 28 16.14 13.92 -10.73
N GLU A 29 15.95 13.21 -11.84
CA GLU A 29 15.34 13.74 -13.09
C GLU A 29 13.89 13.24 -13.27
N ILE A 30 13.18 12.89 -12.21
CA ILE A 30 11.77 12.50 -12.33
C ILE A 30 11.00 13.65 -12.99
N ASN A 31 10.55 13.41 -14.21
CA ASN A 31 9.71 14.35 -14.92
C ASN A 31 8.29 14.33 -14.37
N TYR A 32 8.05 15.15 -13.34
CA TYR A 32 6.75 15.28 -12.69
C TYR A 32 5.64 15.82 -13.61
N GLU A 33 5.93 16.26 -14.82
CA GLU A 33 4.93 16.69 -15.81
C GLU A 33 3.97 15.55 -16.21
N ARG A 34 4.40 14.29 -16.06
CA ARG A 34 3.57 13.12 -16.31
C ARG A 34 2.56 12.84 -15.21
N PHE A 35 2.78 13.37 -14.02
CA PHE A 35 1.91 13.15 -12.88
C PHE A 35 0.84 14.23 -12.80
N ASN A 36 -0.37 13.81 -12.43
CA ASN A 36 -1.44 14.75 -12.13
C ASN A 36 -1.16 15.42 -10.78
N ILE A 37 -0.34 16.48 -10.78
CA ILE A 37 -0.05 17.28 -9.60
C ILE A 37 -1.32 18.04 -9.23
N VAL A 38 -1.88 17.75 -8.06
CA VAL A 38 -3.14 18.34 -7.57
C VAL A 38 -2.93 19.40 -6.50
N ALA A 39 -1.75 19.37 -5.86
CA ALA A 39 -1.29 20.38 -4.91
C ALA A 39 0.24 20.33 -4.80
N PRO A 40 0.93 21.32 -4.22
CA PRO A 40 2.37 21.27 -4.03
C PRO A 40 2.81 20.01 -3.30
N GLY A 41 3.63 19.18 -3.94
CA GLY A 41 4.12 17.91 -3.38
C GLY A 41 3.09 16.79 -3.29
N VAL A 42 1.92 16.92 -3.95
CA VAL A 42 0.86 15.92 -3.96
C VAL A 42 0.46 15.56 -5.39
N ILE A 43 0.47 14.27 -5.68
CA ILE A 43 0.03 13.70 -6.96
C ILE A 43 -1.20 12.85 -6.77
N ARG A 44 -1.95 12.68 -7.85
CA ARG A 44 -3.14 11.84 -7.90
C ARG A 44 -3.06 10.90 -9.10
N THR A 45 -3.32 9.62 -8.87
CA THR A 45 -3.45 8.66 -9.96
C THR A 45 -4.65 9.05 -10.83
N PRO A 46 -4.47 9.24 -12.15
CA PRO A 46 -5.56 9.58 -13.05
C PRO A 46 -6.67 8.51 -13.07
N ASP A 47 -7.92 8.94 -13.17
CA ASP A 47 -9.09 8.05 -13.12
C ASP A 47 -9.12 7.00 -14.25
N ILE A 48 -8.37 7.24 -15.34
CA ILE A 48 -8.27 6.30 -16.45
C ILE A 48 -7.72 4.94 -16.02
N TYR A 49 -6.81 4.91 -15.02
CA TYR A 49 -6.20 3.68 -14.51
C TYR A 49 -7.15 2.83 -13.66
N PHE A 50 -8.28 3.40 -13.23
CA PHE A 50 -9.30 2.71 -12.44
C PHE A 50 -10.51 2.28 -13.26
N LYS A 51 -10.48 2.48 -14.60
CA LYS A 51 -11.55 2.06 -15.48
C LYS A 51 -11.47 0.57 -15.77
N ASN A 52 -12.65 -0.06 -15.87
CA ASN A 52 -12.79 -1.46 -16.28
C ASN A 52 -12.06 -2.46 -15.37
N LEU A 53 -11.95 -2.16 -14.07
CA LEU A 53 -11.45 -3.10 -13.08
C LEU A 53 -12.51 -4.17 -12.82
N ASP A 54 -12.12 -5.44 -13.00
CA ASP A 54 -13.02 -6.57 -12.83
C ASP A 54 -13.56 -6.66 -11.40
N GLY A 55 -14.89 -6.73 -11.27
CA GLY A 55 -15.55 -6.84 -9.97
C GLY A 55 -15.49 -5.59 -9.08
N TYR A 56 -15.04 -4.43 -9.59
CA TYR A 56 -14.92 -3.20 -8.81
C TYR A 56 -15.82 -2.08 -9.32
N ASN A 57 -17.13 -2.26 -9.17
CA ASN A 57 -18.15 -1.30 -9.63
C ASN A 57 -18.72 -0.47 -8.47
N PHE A 58 -17.89 -0.12 -7.48
CA PHE A 58 -18.32 0.64 -6.32
C PHE A 58 -18.28 2.14 -6.60
N LYS A 59 -19.19 2.87 -5.94
CA LYS A 59 -19.20 4.33 -5.98
C LYS A 59 -18.09 4.88 -5.08
N PRO A 60 -17.14 5.66 -5.61
CA PRO A 60 -16.09 6.23 -4.78
C PRO A 60 -16.64 7.32 -3.86
N ASN A 61 -16.16 7.36 -2.62
CA ASN A 61 -16.32 8.48 -1.71
C ASN A 61 -14.94 9.07 -1.43
N TYR A 62 -14.92 10.37 -1.10
CA TYR A 62 -13.68 11.09 -0.85
C TYR A 62 -13.82 12.02 0.34
N MET A 63 -12.75 12.13 1.13
CA MET A 63 -12.62 13.07 2.23
C MET A 63 -11.22 13.71 2.20
N VAL A 64 -11.13 15.01 2.38
CA VAL A 64 -9.83 15.69 2.49
C VAL A 64 -9.39 15.67 3.95
N ILE A 65 -8.24 15.08 4.22
CA ILE A 65 -7.62 15.00 5.55
C ILE A 65 -6.16 15.43 5.38
N ASN A 66 -5.72 16.42 6.16
CA ASN A 66 -4.35 16.95 6.10
C ASN A 66 -3.88 17.29 4.67
N ASP A 67 -4.75 18.00 3.93
CA ASP A 67 -4.53 18.48 2.56
C ASP A 67 -4.39 17.36 1.48
N VAL A 68 -4.61 16.11 1.83
CA VAL A 68 -4.68 15.00 0.87
C VAL A 68 -6.09 14.43 0.79
N ARG A 69 -6.51 14.07 -0.41
CA ARG A 69 -7.80 13.44 -0.65
C ARG A 69 -7.68 11.94 -0.37
N ILE A 70 -8.49 11.46 0.57
CA ILE A 70 -8.60 10.06 0.93
C ILE A 70 -9.83 9.48 0.24
N HIS A 71 -9.63 8.38 -0.48
CA HIS A 71 -10.69 7.58 -1.04
C HIS A 71 -11.16 6.53 -0.02
N TYR A 72 -12.46 6.25 -0.01
CA TYR A 72 -13.02 5.13 0.74
C TYR A 72 -14.31 4.63 0.07
N LEU A 73 -14.58 3.36 0.25
CA LEU A 73 -15.85 2.76 -0.04
C LEU A 73 -16.75 2.81 1.20
N ASP A 74 -18.04 3.00 1.00
CA ASP A 74 -19.07 2.99 2.05
C ASP A 74 -20.31 2.33 1.46
N GLU A 75 -20.32 1.00 1.51
CA GLU A 75 -21.28 0.14 0.84
C GLU A 75 -22.21 -0.55 1.86
N GLY A 76 -23.40 -0.94 1.40
CA GLY A 76 -24.42 -1.58 2.23
C GLY A 76 -25.32 -0.63 3.01
N PRO A 77 -26.19 -1.15 3.90
CA PRO A 77 -27.15 -0.36 4.65
C PRO A 77 -26.43 0.55 5.66
N LYS A 78 -26.85 1.82 5.73
CA LYS A 78 -26.17 2.82 6.57
C LYS A 78 -26.34 2.59 8.08
N ASP A 79 -27.33 1.84 8.46
CA ASP A 79 -27.65 1.39 9.82
C ASP A 79 -27.14 -0.03 10.12
N GLY A 80 -26.47 -0.68 9.17
CA GLY A 80 -25.87 -1.99 9.35
C GLY A 80 -24.66 -1.97 10.30
N GLU A 81 -24.38 -3.11 10.94
CA GLU A 81 -23.15 -3.30 11.72
C GLU A 81 -21.92 -3.02 10.85
N ILE A 82 -20.96 -2.25 11.36
CA ILE A 82 -19.84 -1.75 10.57
C ILE A 82 -18.72 -2.79 10.49
N ILE A 83 -18.32 -3.09 9.26
CA ILE A 83 -17.09 -3.81 8.96
C ILE A 83 -16.10 -2.86 8.28
N TYR A 84 -15.00 -2.59 8.96
CA TYR A 84 -13.92 -1.74 8.49
C TYR A 84 -12.81 -2.61 7.89
N LEU A 85 -12.58 -2.51 6.58
CA LEU A 85 -11.62 -3.32 5.86
C LEU A 85 -10.35 -2.51 5.59
N LEU A 86 -9.28 -2.77 6.31
CA LEU A 86 -8.01 -2.07 6.16
C LEU A 86 -7.00 -2.94 5.41
N HIS A 87 -6.63 -2.47 4.21
CA HIS A 87 -5.66 -3.12 3.34
C HIS A 87 -4.22 -2.91 3.83
N GLY A 88 -3.29 -3.63 3.21
CA GLY A 88 -1.86 -3.44 3.42
C GLY A 88 -1.12 -3.07 2.13
N GLU A 89 0.20 -3.16 2.17
CA GLU A 89 1.08 -2.90 1.06
C GLU A 89 1.23 -4.17 0.20
N PRO A 90 1.22 -4.07 -1.10
CA PRO A 90 1.04 -2.89 -1.95
C PRO A 90 -0.38 -2.77 -2.52
N THR A 91 -1.39 -3.10 -1.73
CA THR A 91 -2.80 -3.18 -2.15
C THR A 91 -3.61 -1.92 -1.80
N TRP A 92 -4.90 -1.94 -2.09
CA TRP A 92 -5.89 -0.91 -1.80
C TRP A 92 -7.28 -1.56 -1.67
N SER A 93 -8.36 -0.81 -1.56
CA SER A 93 -9.72 -1.36 -1.38
C SER A 93 -10.16 -2.36 -2.44
N TYR A 94 -9.51 -2.39 -3.61
CA TYR A 94 -9.74 -3.40 -4.64
C TYR A 94 -9.51 -4.83 -4.15
N LEU A 95 -8.62 -5.03 -3.19
CA LEU A 95 -8.40 -6.33 -2.53
C LEU A 95 -9.71 -6.95 -2.05
N PHE A 96 -10.60 -6.13 -1.54
CA PHE A 96 -11.84 -6.56 -0.90
C PHE A 96 -13.04 -6.63 -1.84
N ARG A 97 -12.87 -6.39 -3.16
CA ARG A 97 -13.96 -6.31 -4.14
C ARG A 97 -14.90 -7.51 -4.16
N LYS A 98 -14.39 -8.71 -3.86
CA LYS A 98 -15.21 -9.92 -3.79
C LYS A 98 -15.84 -10.13 -2.41
N MET A 99 -15.21 -9.58 -1.37
CA MET A 99 -15.69 -9.68 0.01
C MET A 99 -16.84 -8.69 0.27
N ILE A 100 -16.72 -7.49 -0.27
CA ILE A 100 -17.69 -6.40 -0.05
C ILE A 100 -19.13 -6.84 -0.40
N PRO A 101 -19.43 -7.40 -1.60
CA PRO A 101 -20.79 -7.83 -1.93
C PRO A 101 -21.35 -8.87 -0.96
N VAL A 102 -20.52 -9.83 -0.56
CA VAL A 102 -20.94 -10.89 0.37
C VAL A 102 -21.34 -10.30 1.74
N LEU A 103 -20.58 -9.32 2.22
CA LEU A 103 -20.85 -8.66 3.49
C LEU A 103 -22.07 -7.75 3.40
N THR A 104 -22.21 -6.99 2.32
CA THR A 104 -23.38 -6.11 2.16
C THR A 104 -24.67 -6.88 1.94
N ASP A 105 -24.64 -8.00 1.22
CA ASP A 105 -25.78 -8.91 1.07
C ASP A 105 -26.20 -9.54 2.39
N ALA A 106 -25.26 -9.72 3.32
CA ALA A 106 -25.52 -10.17 4.69
C ALA A 106 -26.00 -9.04 5.63
N GLY A 107 -26.17 -7.81 5.13
CA GLY A 107 -26.71 -6.68 5.89
C GLY A 107 -25.67 -5.83 6.62
N TYR A 108 -24.38 -6.04 6.39
CA TYR A 108 -23.32 -5.22 6.98
C TYR A 108 -23.09 -3.93 6.20
N ARG A 109 -22.71 -2.87 6.92
CA ARG A 109 -22.12 -1.66 6.31
C ARG A 109 -20.61 -1.83 6.22
N VAL A 110 -20.07 -1.75 5.03
CA VAL A 110 -18.64 -1.95 4.77
C VAL A 110 -17.97 -0.63 4.47
N ILE A 111 -16.95 -0.30 5.26
CA ILE A 111 -16.06 0.84 5.04
C ILE A 111 -14.68 0.30 4.64
N ALA A 112 -14.22 0.65 3.45
CA ALA A 112 -12.91 0.22 2.95
C ALA A 112 -12.13 1.43 2.39
N PRO A 113 -11.27 2.05 3.21
CA PRO A 113 -10.45 3.17 2.76
C PRO A 113 -9.23 2.70 1.98
N ASP A 114 -8.71 3.61 1.13
CA ASP A 114 -7.36 3.53 0.60
C ASP A 114 -6.45 4.41 1.46
N MET A 115 -5.39 3.86 2.02
CA MET A 115 -4.41 4.65 2.76
C MET A 115 -3.71 5.67 1.84
N VAL A 116 -3.14 6.73 2.42
CA VAL A 116 -2.35 7.72 1.67
C VAL A 116 -1.24 6.99 0.88
N GLY A 117 -1.09 7.32 -0.40
CA GLY A 117 -0.11 6.65 -1.26
C GLY A 117 -0.69 5.48 -2.06
N PHE A 118 -1.88 4.99 -1.73
CA PHE A 118 -2.47 3.80 -2.35
C PHE A 118 -3.76 4.11 -3.10
N GLY A 119 -4.07 3.26 -4.07
CA GLY A 119 -5.32 3.28 -4.82
C GLY A 119 -5.73 4.66 -5.33
N LYS A 120 -6.97 5.04 -5.04
CA LYS A 120 -7.56 6.32 -5.46
C LYS A 120 -7.29 7.46 -4.49
N SER A 121 -6.63 7.22 -3.35
CA SER A 121 -6.14 8.26 -2.45
C SER A 121 -4.99 9.03 -3.06
N ASP A 122 -4.80 10.28 -2.65
CA ASP A 122 -3.67 11.10 -3.07
C ASP A 122 -2.35 10.55 -2.51
N LYS A 123 -1.25 10.96 -3.13
CA LYS A 123 0.10 10.48 -2.85
C LYS A 123 1.03 11.66 -2.64
N TYR A 124 1.87 11.59 -1.60
CA TYR A 124 2.96 12.54 -1.45
C TYR A 124 4.12 12.17 -2.38
N ILE A 125 4.72 13.16 -3.02
CA ILE A 125 5.93 12.99 -3.84
C ILE A 125 7.13 12.67 -2.92
N SER A 126 7.25 13.40 -1.81
CA SER A 126 8.35 13.18 -0.86
C SER A 126 8.10 11.97 0.03
N THR A 127 9.05 11.05 0.07
CA THR A 127 9.03 9.87 0.94
C THR A 127 9.07 10.23 2.42
N ASP A 128 9.61 11.40 2.79
CA ASP A 128 9.69 11.89 4.17
C ASP A 128 8.32 12.18 4.78
N LYS A 129 7.29 12.31 3.94
CA LYS A 129 5.91 12.52 4.38
C LYS A 129 5.24 11.23 4.83
N TYR A 130 5.82 10.06 4.49
CA TYR A 130 5.26 8.77 4.86
C TYR A 130 5.85 8.28 6.17
N SER A 131 4.98 7.95 7.09
CA SER A 131 5.33 7.28 8.34
C SER A 131 4.17 6.42 8.80
N HIS A 132 4.46 5.43 9.64
CA HIS A 132 3.41 4.63 10.27
C HIS A 132 2.39 5.53 11.00
N GLN A 133 2.86 6.53 11.77
CA GLN A 133 1.98 7.44 12.50
C GLN A 133 1.10 8.28 11.57
N MET A 134 1.62 8.72 10.41
CA MET A 134 0.83 9.46 9.42
C MET A 134 -0.37 8.62 8.92
N HIS A 135 -0.18 7.32 8.66
CA HIS A 135 -1.28 6.43 8.28
C HIS A 135 -2.28 6.25 9.41
N VAL A 136 -1.79 6.08 10.65
CA VAL A 136 -2.65 5.99 11.84
C VAL A 136 -3.50 7.24 11.99
N ASP A 137 -2.88 8.42 12.02
CA ASP A 137 -3.57 9.71 12.20
C ASP A 137 -4.62 9.94 11.11
N THR A 138 -4.28 9.63 9.86
CA THR A 138 -5.19 9.82 8.73
C THR A 138 -6.41 8.89 8.81
N MET A 139 -6.20 7.62 9.11
CA MET A 139 -7.29 6.64 9.22
C MET A 139 -8.15 6.90 10.45
N LEU A 140 -7.54 7.35 11.56
CA LEU A 140 -8.27 7.72 12.77
C LEU A 140 -9.16 8.93 12.54
N GLU A 141 -8.65 9.94 11.84
CA GLU A 141 -9.43 11.13 11.48
C GLU A 141 -10.60 10.77 10.54
N LEU A 142 -10.40 9.84 9.59
CA LEU A 142 -11.47 9.31 8.75
C LEU A 142 -12.57 8.65 9.59
N ILE A 143 -12.20 7.76 10.52
CA ILE A 143 -13.11 7.08 11.43
C ILE A 143 -13.91 8.09 12.26
N LYS A 144 -13.24 9.11 12.80
CA LYS A 144 -13.87 10.15 13.61
C LYS A 144 -14.85 11.01 12.80
N ARG A 145 -14.46 11.45 11.62
CA ARG A 145 -15.34 12.28 10.76
C ARG A 145 -16.54 11.51 10.21
N LEU A 146 -16.40 10.22 9.97
CA LEU A 146 -17.52 9.35 9.60
C LEU A 146 -18.34 8.91 10.81
N ASN A 147 -17.93 9.30 12.04
CA ASN A 147 -18.52 8.92 13.32
C ASN A 147 -18.77 7.39 13.43
N LEU A 148 -17.78 6.60 13.04
CA LEU A 148 -17.89 5.14 13.11
C LEU A 148 -17.69 4.66 14.55
N ASN A 149 -18.59 3.80 15.01
CA ASN A 149 -18.57 3.16 16.32
C ASN A 149 -18.98 1.68 16.16
N ASP A 150 -18.75 0.88 17.18
CA ASP A 150 -19.06 -0.56 17.18
C ASP A 150 -18.43 -1.30 15.98
N ILE A 151 -17.19 -0.93 15.65
CA ILE A 151 -16.49 -1.38 14.46
C ILE A 151 -15.98 -2.81 14.64
N THR A 152 -16.30 -3.69 13.69
CA THR A 152 -15.55 -4.92 13.44
C THR A 152 -14.44 -4.60 12.44
N ALA A 153 -13.18 -4.60 12.88
CA ALA A 153 -12.04 -4.30 12.03
C ALA A 153 -11.46 -5.57 11.40
N HIS A 154 -11.42 -5.66 10.08
CA HIS A 154 -10.64 -6.66 9.35
C HIS A 154 -9.33 -6.02 8.89
N LEU A 155 -8.22 -6.55 9.39
CA LEU A 155 -6.89 -6.02 9.21
C LEU A 155 -6.05 -6.99 8.38
N HIS A 156 -5.51 -6.52 7.27
CA HIS A 156 -4.70 -7.34 6.36
C HIS A 156 -3.32 -6.72 6.14
N ASP A 157 -2.25 -7.53 6.20
CA ASP A 157 -0.87 -7.14 5.94
C ASP A 157 -0.45 -5.89 6.76
N TRP A 158 0.09 -4.81 6.15
CA TRP A 158 0.40 -3.54 6.83
C TRP A 158 -0.81 -2.83 7.43
N GLY A 159 -2.02 -3.16 6.97
CA GLY A 159 -3.24 -2.73 7.65
C GLY A 159 -3.35 -3.26 9.08
N GLY A 160 -2.63 -4.35 9.42
CA GLY A 160 -2.53 -4.85 10.79
C GLY A 160 -1.83 -3.89 11.74
N PRO A 161 -0.54 -3.58 11.56
CA PRO A 161 0.17 -2.61 12.39
C PRO A 161 -0.55 -1.27 12.53
N VAL A 162 -1.08 -0.72 11.43
CA VAL A 162 -1.87 0.52 11.46
C VAL A 162 -3.16 0.32 12.26
N GLY A 163 -3.94 -0.72 11.94
CA GLY A 163 -5.24 -0.98 12.57
C GLY A 163 -5.13 -1.30 14.07
N PHE A 164 -4.13 -2.08 14.48
CA PHE A 164 -3.89 -2.32 15.91
C PHE A 164 -3.57 -1.02 16.67
N ARG A 165 -2.88 -0.08 16.03
CA ARG A 165 -2.62 1.21 16.62
C ARG A 165 -3.88 2.07 16.70
N LEU A 166 -4.74 2.07 15.68
CA LEU A 166 -6.06 2.72 15.72
C LEU A 166 -6.88 2.22 16.90
N ILE A 167 -6.93 0.90 17.09
CA ILE A 167 -7.67 0.28 18.18
C ILE A 167 -7.07 0.65 19.55
N ALA A 168 -5.74 0.73 19.65
CA ALA A 168 -5.09 1.13 20.88
C ALA A 168 -5.34 2.61 21.27
N GLU A 169 -5.55 3.48 20.28
CA GLU A 169 -5.83 4.91 20.51
C GLU A 169 -7.31 5.20 20.78
N GLU A 170 -8.23 4.44 20.17
CA GLU A 170 -9.69 4.64 20.33
C GLU A 170 -10.38 3.29 20.57
N PRO A 171 -10.04 2.57 21.65
CA PRO A 171 -10.53 1.20 21.88
C PRO A 171 -12.07 1.09 21.95
N ASP A 172 -12.73 2.12 22.47
CA ASP A 172 -14.19 2.14 22.65
C ASP A 172 -14.97 2.15 21.32
N ARG A 173 -14.29 2.43 20.20
CA ARG A 173 -14.92 2.39 18.87
C ARG A 173 -14.95 1.01 18.24
N PHE A 174 -14.22 0.05 18.79
CA PHE A 174 -14.02 -1.26 18.18
C PHE A 174 -14.55 -2.37 19.06
N ILE A 175 -15.34 -3.27 18.48
CA ILE A 175 -15.94 -4.39 19.19
C ILE A 175 -15.32 -5.74 18.83
N ARG A 176 -14.74 -5.87 17.62
CA ARG A 176 -14.10 -7.11 17.13
C ARG A 176 -12.91 -6.81 16.23
N ILE A 177 -11.98 -7.75 16.20
CA ILE A 177 -10.81 -7.72 15.33
C ILE A 177 -10.73 -9.04 14.58
N ILE A 178 -10.57 -8.95 13.27
CA ILE A 178 -10.26 -10.06 12.37
C ILE A 178 -8.88 -9.74 11.76
N ALA A 179 -7.87 -10.51 12.07
CA ALA A 179 -6.53 -10.35 11.55
C ALA A 179 -6.24 -11.45 10.53
N SER A 180 -5.87 -11.07 9.32
CA SER A 180 -5.52 -12.00 8.25
C SER A 180 -4.18 -11.62 7.62
N ASN A 181 -3.29 -12.62 7.50
CA ASN A 181 -1.98 -12.46 6.88
C ASN A 181 -1.20 -11.22 7.36
N THR A 182 -1.25 -10.97 8.65
CA THR A 182 -0.63 -9.83 9.33
C THR A 182 -0.02 -10.24 10.66
N GLY A 183 0.72 -9.32 11.29
CA GLY A 183 1.32 -9.53 12.59
C GLY A 183 1.38 -8.26 13.42
N MET A 184 1.43 -8.42 14.74
CA MET A 184 1.83 -7.35 15.63
C MET A 184 3.36 -7.33 15.73
N PRO A 185 4.01 -6.15 15.72
CA PRO A 185 5.39 -6.04 16.12
C PRO A 185 5.55 -6.66 17.51
N ALA A 186 6.34 -7.72 17.62
CA ALA A 186 6.59 -8.33 18.91
C ALA A 186 7.20 -7.29 19.86
N LEU A 187 6.59 -7.09 21.01
CA LEU A 187 7.17 -6.33 22.11
C LEU A 187 8.34 -7.15 22.67
N GLY A 188 9.50 -6.98 22.10
CA GLY A 188 10.72 -7.68 22.47
C GLY A 188 11.65 -7.80 21.27
N ARG A 189 12.62 -6.93 21.18
CA ARG A 189 13.71 -7.03 20.20
C ARG A 189 14.55 -8.26 20.51
N GLY A 190 14.20 -9.38 19.90
CA GLY A 190 15.11 -10.52 19.87
C GLY A 190 16.17 -10.28 18.80
N ILE A 191 17.43 -10.57 19.10
CA ILE A 191 18.58 -10.51 18.16
C ILE A 191 18.25 -11.14 16.79
N LYS A 192 17.39 -12.15 16.76
CA LYS A 192 16.91 -12.79 15.50
C LYS A 192 16.11 -11.84 14.60
N ASN A 193 15.32 -10.94 15.15
CA ASN A 193 14.53 -9.97 14.38
C ASN A 193 15.42 -8.86 13.81
N ASP A 194 16.45 -8.45 14.56
CA ASP A 194 17.41 -7.45 14.08
C ASP A 194 18.28 -7.99 12.94
N ILE A 195 18.72 -9.25 13.02
CA ILE A 195 19.45 -9.93 11.95
C ILE A 195 18.54 -10.11 10.71
N MET A 196 17.28 -10.52 10.90
CA MET A 196 16.33 -10.70 9.81
C MET A 196 16.04 -9.36 9.12
N SER A 197 15.81 -8.29 9.87
CA SER A 197 15.61 -6.95 9.32
C SER A 197 16.84 -6.42 8.61
N PHE A 198 18.04 -6.68 9.15
CA PHE A 198 19.30 -6.22 8.57
C PHE A 198 19.67 -6.98 7.28
N LEU A 199 19.37 -8.27 7.19
CA LEU A 199 19.75 -9.11 6.03
C LEU A 199 18.63 -9.22 5.00
N VAL A 200 17.38 -9.42 5.42
CA VAL A 200 16.28 -9.71 4.52
C VAL A 200 15.74 -8.46 3.84
N PHE A 201 15.62 -7.36 4.56
CA PHE A 201 15.07 -6.12 4.01
C PHE A 201 15.94 -5.50 2.89
N PRO A 202 17.28 -5.42 3.01
CA PRO A 202 18.13 -4.99 1.90
C PRO A 202 18.11 -5.95 0.71
N ILE A 203 18.07 -7.28 0.98
CA ILE A 203 17.98 -8.29 -0.08
C ILE A 203 16.64 -8.17 -0.80
N PHE A 204 15.54 -7.99 -0.08
CA PHE A 204 14.21 -7.79 -0.65
C PHE A 204 14.15 -6.52 -1.51
N LYS A 205 14.64 -5.39 -1.00
CA LYS A 205 14.77 -4.15 -1.78
C LYS A 205 15.64 -4.34 -3.02
N PHE A 206 16.76 -5.04 -2.88
CA PHE A 206 17.67 -5.33 -3.99
C PHE A 206 17.03 -6.27 -5.02
N THR A 207 16.24 -7.26 -4.57
CA THR A 207 15.54 -8.20 -5.46
C THR A 207 14.45 -7.49 -6.25
N ILE A 208 13.67 -6.61 -5.64
CA ILE A 208 12.68 -5.77 -6.33
C ILE A 208 13.40 -4.87 -7.35
N TRP A 209 14.53 -4.30 -6.97
CA TRP A 209 15.33 -3.45 -7.86
C TRP A 209 15.96 -4.23 -9.04
N LEU A 210 16.37 -5.50 -8.84
CA LEU A 210 16.93 -6.37 -9.90
C LEU A 210 15.88 -6.93 -10.88
N GLN A 211 14.61 -6.98 -10.50
CA GLN A 211 13.58 -7.66 -11.30
C GLN A 211 13.15 -6.92 -12.55
N GLY A 212 13.70 -5.77 -12.85
CA GLY A 212 13.49 -5.13 -14.13
C GLY A 212 13.82 -3.64 -14.14
N PRO A 213 13.81 -3.02 -15.31
CA PRO A 213 13.93 -1.59 -15.47
C PRO A 213 12.63 -0.87 -15.04
N VAL A 214 12.04 -1.31 -13.95
CA VAL A 214 10.93 -0.59 -13.33
C VAL A 214 11.59 0.59 -12.64
N THR A 215 11.64 1.70 -13.32
CA THR A 215 11.94 2.97 -12.69
C THR A 215 10.84 3.24 -11.66
N TRP A 216 11.15 3.97 -10.59
CA TRP A 216 10.11 4.46 -9.69
C TRP A 216 8.96 5.16 -10.45
N GLU A 217 9.25 5.80 -11.59
CA GLU A 217 8.28 6.40 -12.49
C GLU A 217 7.31 5.39 -13.08
N GLU A 218 7.82 4.25 -13.53
CA GLU A 218 6.98 3.17 -14.06
C GLU A 218 6.22 2.46 -12.95
N PHE A 219 6.82 2.33 -11.76
CA PHE A 219 6.17 1.78 -10.58
C PHE A 219 5.07 2.70 -10.04
N ILE A 220 5.30 4.01 -9.98
CA ILE A 220 4.33 5.02 -9.55
C ILE A 220 3.39 5.40 -10.71
N GLY A 221 3.90 5.47 -11.95
CA GLY A 221 3.14 5.83 -13.14
C GLY A 221 2.22 4.74 -13.69
N GLY A 222 2.27 3.56 -13.14
CA GLY A 222 1.31 2.48 -13.45
C GLY A 222 1.59 1.67 -14.72
N ASP A 223 2.58 2.04 -15.54
CA ASP A 223 2.79 1.38 -16.83
C ASP A 223 3.74 0.17 -16.79
N GLY A 224 4.81 0.23 -16.01
CA GLY A 224 5.83 -0.82 -15.99
C GLY A 224 5.47 -2.02 -15.11
N PHE A 225 5.22 -1.79 -13.85
CA PHE A 225 4.91 -2.86 -12.89
C PHE A 225 3.52 -3.47 -13.15
N SER A 226 2.55 -2.66 -13.56
CA SER A 226 1.22 -3.13 -13.92
C SER A 226 1.22 -3.95 -15.19
N ASN A 227 2.01 -3.57 -16.18
CA ASN A 227 2.14 -4.37 -17.40
C ASN A 227 2.88 -5.67 -17.12
N TRP A 228 3.96 -5.65 -16.35
CA TRP A 228 4.66 -6.87 -15.93
C TRP A 228 3.72 -7.83 -15.20
N ILE A 229 2.87 -7.33 -14.32
CA ILE A 229 1.89 -8.11 -13.57
C ILE A 229 0.74 -8.60 -14.45
N ARG A 230 0.19 -7.77 -15.32
CA ARG A 230 -0.86 -8.18 -16.27
C ARG A 230 -0.42 -9.29 -17.22
N TYR A 231 0.85 -9.35 -17.59
CA TYR A 231 1.39 -10.34 -18.49
C TYR A 231 2.06 -11.53 -17.79
N SER A 232 2.13 -11.54 -16.47
CA SER A 232 2.64 -12.68 -15.73
C SER A 232 1.65 -13.84 -15.79
N LYS A 233 2.09 -14.98 -16.30
CA LYS A 233 1.28 -16.20 -16.48
C LYS A 233 0.72 -16.80 -15.16
N TYR A 234 1.05 -16.21 -14.02
CA TYR A 234 0.62 -16.64 -12.70
C TYR A 234 -0.65 -15.92 -12.19
N THR A 235 -1.17 -14.95 -12.95
CA THR A 235 -2.30 -14.15 -12.52
C THR A 235 -3.65 -14.86 -12.68
N ASP A 236 -3.75 -15.91 -13.50
CA ASP A 236 -5.03 -16.53 -13.84
C ASP A 236 -5.57 -17.51 -12.78
N ASN A 237 -4.72 -18.01 -11.86
CA ASN A 237 -5.10 -19.11 -10.96
C ASN A 237 -5.08 -18.81 -9.46
N LEU A 238 -4.67 -17.62 -9.05
CA LEU A 238 -4.64 -17.20 -7.65
C LEU A 238 -5.27 -15.83 -7.54
N ASP A 239 -5.98 -15.57 -6.46
CA ASP A 239 -6.50 -14.22 -6.12
C ASP A 239 -5.39 -13.16 -5.97
N ILE A 240 -4.15 -13.57 -6.08
CA ILE A 240 -2.97 -12.80 -6.43
C ILE A 240 -3.22 -11.95 -7.70
N GLY A 241 -3.96 -12.43 -8.69
CA GLY A 241 -4.37 -11.64 -9.86
C GLY A 241 -5.13 -10.36 -9.50
N GLY A 242 -5.93 -10.40 -8.44
CA GLY A 242 -6.60 -9.21 -7.93
C GLY A 242 -5.66 -8.24 -7.22
N ILE A 243 -4.75 -8.75 -6.42
CA ILE A 243 -3.69 -7.97 -5.77
C ILE A 243 -2.81 -7.33 -6.84
N MET A 244 -2.51 -8.06 -7.87
CA MET A 244 -1.60 -7.68 -8.94
C MET A 244 -2.23 -6.69 -9.93
N GLN A 245 -3.52 -6.81 -10.26
CA GLN A 245 -4.27 -5.76 -10.98
C GLN A 245 -4.33 -4.46 -10.16
N THR A 246 -4.25 -4.58 -8.85
CA THR A 246 -4.21 -3.48 -7.90
C THR A 246 -2.94 -2.66 -8.03
N LEU A 247 -1.80 -3.31 -8.16
CA LEU A 247 -0.51 -2.65 -8.35
C LEU A 247 -0.45 -1.91 -9.69
N GLY A 248 -1.17 -2.40 -10.69
CA GLY A 248 -1.33 -1.77 -11.98
C GLY A 248 -2.22 -0.53 -12.02
N SER A 249 -2.84 -0.19 -10.91
CA SER A 249 -3.71 0.98 -10.77
C SER A 249 -3.07 2.10 -9.94
N VAL A 250 -1.78 1.94 -9.56
CA VAL A 250 -1.03 2.89 -8.72
C VAL A 250 -0.13 3.74 -9.58
#